data_6f5cc62f97d203c0144ac2f230678f65
#
_entry.id   6f5cc62f97d203c0144ac2f230678f65
#
_cell.length_a   1.000
_cell.length_b   1.000
_cell.length_c   1.000
_cell.angle_alpha   90.00
_cell.angle_beta   90.00
_cell.angle_gamma   90.00
#
_symmetry.space_group_name_H-M   'P 1'
#
loop_
_entity.id
_entity.type
_entity.pdbx_description
1 polymer ?
#
loop_
_entity_poly.entity_id
_entity_poly.type
_entity_poly.pdbx_seq_one_letter_code
_entity_poly.pdbx_strand_id
1 'polypeptide(L)'
;MSRRHFLKSSSLALPALVGSATVLSGTAQASTGSASDDYAQKADLISQKLYADDGLAVPIPTKPTVSPLAKGLDRTLVLGGGGEYYLAWYCGFFHGLLEAGLEMEKLPEMVVGTSAGSYMGSSLTSGHFSRLRNEMDFFGEFPKIFAKLAPLSNPNISQKRAMEINMAATNGSIETRQVLGRAALAADNHLNGPRVESLAALLTGDSTTSWPTPKMHTTGVDCYTGERLVVSQDTARTNGIPLAHATAASSSLPGIIGPTLIGQRYSMDGGMCSTPAHVDLVAGSKRALVITLTDGVTGAILTKIPHPMAQNIKDVEATGTKVKWIVAGTPPGISLTNPNEIKPAIQAGYERAKTEVDEIKQFWA
;
A
#
# COMPACT_ATOMS: atom_id res chain seq x y z
N MET A 1 -36.56 43.74 4.03
CA MET A 1 -37.61 42.87 4.59
C MET A 1 -36.97 41.68 5.30
N SER A 2 -37.12 41.63 6.62
CA SER A 2 -36.58 40.66 7.56
C SER A 2 -37.39 39.35 7.54
N ARG A 3 -36.73 38.20 7.60
CA ARG A 3 -37.34 36.98 8.17
C ARG A 3 -36.30 36.18 8.93
N ARG A 4 -36.30 36.36 10.25
CA ARG A 4 -35.82 35.44 11.26
C ARG A 4 -36.86 34.35 11.44
N HIS A 5 -36.49 33.08 11.48
CA HIS A 5 -37.22 32.00 12.16
C HIS A 5 -36.26 30.94 12.66
N PHE A 6 -36.05 30.94 13.95
CA PHE A 6 -36.40 29.92 14.98
C PHE A 6 -35.69 28.56 14.86
N LEU A 7 -34.59 28.46 15.61
CA LEU A 7 -34.09 27.18 16.11
C LEU A 7 -34.78 26.90 17.46
N LYS A 8 -35.56 25.83 17.53
CA LYS A 8 -36.04 25.26 18.78
C LYS A 8 -35.01 24.21 19.25
N SER A 9 -34.39 24.50 20.40
CA SER A 9 -33.58 23.56 21.17
C SER A 9 -34.49 22.55 21.87
N SER A 10 -34.37 21.28 21.55
CA SER A 10 -34.90 20.16 22.33
C SER A 10 -33.80 19.60 23.21
N SER A 11 -33.84 19.95 24.48
CA SER A 11 -33.04 19.34 25.54
C SER A 11 -33.61 17.98 25.89
N LEU A 12 -32.89 16.92 25.58
CA LEU A 12 -33.15 15.59 26.13
C LEU A 12 -32.37 15.44 27.42
N ALA A 13 -33.12 15.40 28.54
CA ALA A 13 -32.60 15.11 29.86
C ALA A 13 -32.34 13.59 30.01
N LEU A 14 -31.10 13.23 30.32
CA LEU A 14 -30.76 11.87 30.79
C LEU A 14 -31.11 11.74 32.27
N PRO A 15 -31.74 10.62 32.70
CA PRO A 15 -31.97 10.37 34.14
C PRO A 15 -30.66 9.92 34.80
N ALA A 16 -30.32 10.60 35.90
CA ALA A 16 -29.24 10.23 36.78
C ALA A 16 -29.66 9.00 37.64
N LEU A 17 -28.99 7.88 37.43
CA LEU A 17 -29.06 6.74 38.34
C LEU A 17 -28.04 6.93 39.46
N VAL A 18 -28.53 7.30 40.64
CA VAL A 18 -27.76 7.28 41.89
C VAL A 18 -27.82 5.85 42.44
N GLY A 19 -26.72 5.13 42.27
CA GLY A 19 -26.50 3.82 42.91
C GLY A 19 -25.59 3.95 44.12
N SER A 20 -26.08 3.55 45.28
CA SER A 20 -25.39 3.56 46.58
C SER A 20 -24.14 2.68 46.52
N ALA A 21 -22.97 3.25 46.83
CA ALA A 21 -21.72 2.50 46.98
C ALA A 21 -21.62 1.89 48.38
N THR A 22 -21.67 0.57 48.49
CA THR A 22 -21.25 -0.18 49.68
C THR A 22 -19.74 -0.35 49.63
N VAL A 23 -19.02 0.26 50.55
CA VAL A 23 -17.56 0.13 50.69
C VAL A 23 -17.28 -1.24 51.33
N LEU A 24 -16.79 -2.17 50.52
CA LEU A 24 -16.11 -3.38 50.99
C LEU A 24 -14.60 -3.14 50.88
N SER A 25 -13.95 -2.96 52.04
CA SER A 25 -12.50 -2.91 52.17
C SER A 25 -11.91 -4.31 51.96
N GLY A 26 -11.59 -4.65 50.72
CA GLY A 26 -10.76 -5.78 50.36
C GLY A 26 -9.45 -5.25 49.81
N THR A 27 -8.31 -5.66 50.39
CA THR A 27 -6.97 -5.39 49.87
C THR A 27 -6.83 -6.07 48.50
N ALA A 28 -7.18 -5.37 47.42
CA ALA A 28 -6.89 -5.81 46.06
C ALA A 28 -5.42 -5.48 45.75
N GLN A 29 -4.61 -6.50 45.56
CA GLN A 29 -3.34 -6.36 44.88
C GLN A 29 -3.62 -5.79 43.48
N ALA A 30 -3.19 -4.55 43.25
CA ALA A 30 -3.31 -3.89 41.95
C ALA A 30 -2.45 -4.65 40.94
N SER A 31 -3.08 -5.35 40.03
CA SER A 31 -2.44 -5.74 38.76
C SER A 31 -2.13 -4.46 38.03
N THR A 32 -0.86 -4.21 37.72
CA THR A 32 -0.35 -3.01 37.04
C THR A 32 -0.60 -3.01 35.53
N GLY A 33 -1.72 -3.53 35.04
CA GLY A 33 -2.22 -3.29 33.69
C GLY A 33 -3.08 -2.03 33.71
N SER A 34 -2.71 -1.00 32.94
CA SER A 34 -3.51 0.22 32.90
C SER A 34 -4.89 -0.07 32.31
N ALA A 35 -5.93 0.62 32.77
CA ALA A 35 -7.28 0.50 32.17
C ALA A 35 -7.29 0.84 30.66
N SER A 36 -6.28 1.57 30.18
CA SER A 36 -6.04 1.86 28.75
C SER A 36 -5.62 0.63 27.96
N ASP A 37 -4.83 -0.28 28.57
CA ASP A 37 -4.34 -1.49 27.88
C ASP A 37 -5.47 -2.52 27.73
N ASP A 38 -6.32 -2.66 28.74
CA ASP A 38 -7.51 -3.52 28.69
C ASP A 38 -8.53 -3.05 27.64
N TYR A 39 -8.73 -1.73 27.52
CA TYR A 39 -9.62 -1.18 26.50
C TYR A 39 -9.06 -1.38 25.08
N ALA A 40 -7.77 -1.14 24.84
CA ALA A 40 -7.12 -1.36 23.55
C ALA A 40 -7.21 -2.83 23.11
N GLN A 41 -6.94 -3.78 24.03
CA GLN A 41 -7.07 -5.20 23.73
C GLN A 41 -8.51 -5.61 23.38
N LYS A 42 -9.50 -5.08 24.09
CA LYS A 42 -10.91 -5.35 23.79
C LYS A 42 -11.32 -4.78 22.42
N ALA A 43 -10.87 -3.58 22.08
CA ALA A 43 -11.14 -2.96 20.80
C ALA A 43 -10.52 -3.77 19.64
N ASP A 44 -9.29 -4.27 19.81
CA ASP A 44 -8.63 -5.11 18.83
C ASP A 44 -9.33 -6.46 18.63
N LEU A 45 -9.77 -7.10 19.73
CA LEU A 45 -10.56 -8.34 19.67
C LEU A 45 -11.90 -8.17 18.96
N ILE A 46 -12.59 -7.06 19.17
CA ILE A 46 -13.84 -6.74 18.48
C ILE A 46 -13.57 -6.55 16.99
N SER A 47 -12.51 -5.80 16.60
CA SER A 47 -12.15 -5.58 15.22
C SER A 47 -11.81 -6.89 14.50
N GLN A 48 -10.99 -7.75 15.11
CA GLN A 48 -10.64 -9.05 14.55
C GLN A 48 -11.87 -9.94 14.34
N LYS A 49 -12.81 -9.94 15.27
CA LYS A 49 -14.05 -10.73 15.17
C LYS A 49 -14.96 -10.24 14.04
N LEU A 50 -15.04 -8.93 13.81
CA LEU A 50 -15.89 -8.35 12.77
C LEU A 50 -15.38 -8.67 11.35
N TYR A 51 -14.07 -8.84 11.17
CA TYR A 51 -13.45 -9.01 9.86
C TYR A 51 -12.93 -10.43 9.59
N ALA A 52 -13.15 -11.38 10.52
CA ALA A 52 -12.57 -12.73 10.45
C ALA A 52 -12.82 -13.48 9.14
N ASP A 53 -13.95 -13.18 8.47
CA ASP A 53 -14.42 -13.94 7.28
C ASP A 53 -14.26 -13.18 5.95
N ASP A 54 -13.62 -12.00 5.91
CA ASP A 54 -13.49 -11.22 4.68
C ASP A 54 -12.36 -11.69 3.74
N GLY A 55 -11.46 -12.55 4.23
CA GLY A 55 -10.35 -13.11 3.48
C GLY A 55 -9.25 -12.10 3.08
N LEU A 56 -9.34 -10.84 3.51
CA LEU A 56 -8.39 -9.78 3.15
C LEU A 56 -7.12 -9.81 4.00
N ALA A 57 -7.22 -10.19 5.28
CA ALA A 57 -6.07 -10.23 6.19
C ALA A 57 -5.18 -11.43 5.90
N VAL A 58 -3.92 -11.18 5.53
CA VAL A 58 -2.93 -12.22 5.28
C VAL A 58 -1.75 -12.05 6.26
N PRO A 59 -1.54 -12.99 7.18
CA PRO A 59 -0.45 -12.89 8.15
C PRO A 59 0.93 -12.81 7.50
N ILE A 60 1.84 -12.05 8.13
CA ILE A 60 3.25 -12.03 7.74
C ILE A 60 3.95 -13.17 8.46
N PRO A 61 4.60 -14.09 7.76
CA PRO A 61 5.27 -15.23 8.42
C PRO A 61 6.49 -14.74 9.21
N THR A 62 6.70 -15.36 10.39
CA THR A 62 7.88 -15.07 11.24
C THR A 62 9.10 -15.92 10.90
N LYS A 63 8.96 -16.84 9.97
CA LYS A 63 10.02 -17.72 9.46
C LYS A 63 9.76 -18.02 7.98
N PRO A 64 10.77 -18.44 7.19
CA PRO A 64 10.59 -18.82 5.80
C PRO A 64 9.47 -19.85 5.64
N THR A 65 8.45 -19.50 4.87
CA THR A 65 7.24 -20.33 4.68
C THR A 65 6.75 -20.17 3.24
N VAL A 66 6.38 -21.28 2.61
CA VAL A 66 5.78 -21.28 1.27
C VAL A 66 4.41 -20.59 1.32
N SER A 67 4.22 -19.61 0.47
CA SER A 67 2.94 -18.89 0.32
C SER A 67 1.91 -19.76 -0.40
N PRO A 68 0.70 -19.91 0.11
CA PRO A 68 -0.38 -20.58 -0.61
C PRO A 68 -0.68 -19.94 -1.97
N LEU A 69 -0.46 -18.62 -2.10
CA LEU A 69 -0.73 -17.85 -3.31
C LEU A 69 0.23 -18.16 -4.46
N ALA A 70 1.49 -18.51 -4.13
CA ALA A 70 2.55 -18.69 -5.13
C ALA A 70 3.00 -20.13 -5.33
N LYS A 71 2.49 -21.05 -4.50
CA LYS A 71 2.89 -22.45 -4.55
C LYS A 71 2.66 -23.06 -5.93
N GLY A 72 3.75 -23.50 -6.56
CA GLY A 72 3.73 -24.19 -7.84
C GLY A 72 3.71 -23.28 -9.07
N LEU A 73 3.65 -21.95 -8.90
CA LEU A 73 3.79 -21.01 -9.99
C LEU A 73 5.24 -21.02 -10.52
N ASP A 74 5.39 -20.79 -11.81
CA ASP A 74 6.71 -20.72 -12.45
C ASP A 74 7.33 -19.33 -12.31
N ARG A 75 6.60 -18.29 -12.66
CA ARG A 75 7.10 -16.92 -12.75
C ARG A 75 6.23 -15.94 -11.99
N THR A 76 6.81 -15.27 -11.01
CA THR A 76 6.14 -14.25 -10.21
C THR A 76 6.88 -12.91 -10.29
N LEU A 77 6.16 -11.81 -10.14
CA LEU A 77 6.68 -10.45 -10.19
C LEU A 77 6.25 -9.70 -8.92
N VAL A 78 7.21 -9.06 -8.25
CA VAL A 78 6.94 -8.19 -7.11
C VAL A 78 7.38 -6.77 -7.45
N LEU A 79 6.47 -5.81 -7.25
CA LEU A 79 6.67 -4.40 -7.55
C LEU A 79 6.46 -3.57 -6.29
N GLY A 80 7.53 -2.96 -5.80
CA GLY A 80 7.53 -2.11 -4.61
C GLY A 80 6.92 -0.73 -4.85
N GLY A 81 6.67 0.00 -3.77
CA GLY A 81 6.19 1.38 -3.79
C GLY A 81 7.30 2.40 -4.01
N GLY A 82 6.93 3.68 -4.19
CA GLY A 82 7.89 4.78 -4.33
C GLY A 82 7.34 6.03 -5.00
N GLY A 83 6.04 6.30 -4.89
CA GLY A 83 5.40 7.51 -5.39
C GLY A 83 5.45 7.65 -6.91
N GLU A 84 5.21 8.85 -7.39
CA GLU A 84 5.14 9.18 -8.81
C GLU A 84 6.46 8.94 -9.53
N TYR A 85 7.59 9.23 -8.85
CA TYR A 85 8.92 8.98 -9.37
C TYR A 85 9.09 7.52 -9.78
N TYR A 86 8.72 6.59 -8.87
CA TYR A 86 8.93 5.18 -9.14
C TYR A 86 7.92 4.62 -10.13
N LEU A 87 6.68 5.12 -10.15
CA LEU A 87 5.72 4.77 -11.20
C LEU A 87 6.25 5.17 -12.59
N ALA A 88 6.82 6.37 -12.71
CA ALA A 88 7.44 6.85 -13.94
C ALA A 88 8.67 6.01 -14.34
N TRP A 89 9.51 5.68 -13.36
CA TRP A 89 10.66 4.81 -13.57
C TRP A 89 10.23 3.42 -14.10
N TYR A 90 9.18 2.82 -13.52
CA TYR A 90 8.60 1.57 -14.03
C TYR A 90 8.13 1.69 -15.47
N CYS A 91 7.50 2.80 -15.86
CA CYS A 91 7.06 3.00 -17.23
C CYS A 91 8.23 2.94 -18.22
N GLY A 92 9.34 3.61 -17.91
CA GLY A 92 10.57 3.52 -18.72
C GLY A 92 11.17 2.12 -18.71
N PHE A 93 11.26 1.49 -17.56
CA PHE A 93 11.88 0.17 -17.41
C PHE A 93 11.12 -0.90 -18.19
N PHE A 94 9.81 -1.01 -18.01
CA PHE A 94 9.00 -2.00 -18.71
C PHE A 94 8.88 -1.70 -20.21
N HIS A 95 8.96 -0.42 -20.60
CA HIS A 95 9.05 -0.07 -22.01
C HIS A 95 10.35 -0.58 -22.66
N GLY A 96 11.50 -0.37 -22.02
CA GLY A 96 12.77 -0.90 -22.50
C GLY A 96 12.80 -2.43 -22.58
N LEU A 97 12.18 -3.12 -21.62
CA LEU A 97 12.01 -4.58 -21.68
C LEU A 97 11.14 -5.01 -22.86
N LEU A 98 10.03 -4.29 -23.12
CA LEU A 98 9.12 -4.58 -24.23
C LEU A 98 9.81 -4.41 -25.57
N GLU A 99 10.55 -3.33 -25.78
CA GLU A 99 11.34 -3.12 -27.00
C GLU A 99 12.38 -4.22 -27.23
N ALA A 100 12.90 -4.79 -26.17
CA ALA A 100 13.81 -5.93 -26.24
C ALA A 100 13.09 -7.29 -26.39
N GLY A 101 11.78 -7.31 -26.55
CA GLY A 101 10.96 -8.51 -26.77
C GLY A 101 10.54 -9.23 -25.49
N LEU A 102 10.63 -8.60 -24.31
CA LEU A 102 10.12 -9.13 -23.03
C LEU A 102 8.73 -8.54 -22.74
N GLU A 103 7.69 -9.29 -23.06
CA GLU A 103 6.29 -8.89 -22.86
C GLU A 103 5.83 -9.15 -21.42
N MET A 104 6.13 -8.23 -20.51
CA MET A 104 5.85 -8.38 -19.08
C MET A 104 4.35 -8.43 -18.73
N GLU A 105 3.47 -8.04 -19.63
CA GLU A 105 2.02 -8.25 -19.51
C GLU A 105 1.63 -9.74 -19.55
N LYS A 106 2.42 -10.56 -20.26
CA LYS A 106 2.11 -11.97 -20.49
C LYS A 106 2.89 -12.93 -19.59
N LEU A 107 4.14 -12.61 -19.29
CA LEU A 107 5.08 -13.53 -18.70
C LEU A 107 4.81 -13.92 -17.22
N PRO A 108 4.47 -12.98 -16.30
CA PRO A 108 4.16 -13.37 -14.93
C PRO A 108 2.82 -14.11 -14.80
N GLU A 109 2.79 -15.12 -13.94
CA GLU A 109 1.57 -15.81 -13.54
C GLU A 109 0.92 -15.14 -12.34
N MET A 110 1.72 -14.44 -11.52
CA MET A 110 1.26 -13.64 -10.38
C MET A 110 2.08 -12.36 -10.28
N VAL A 111 1.42 -11.27 -9.98
CA VAL A 111 2.01 -9.96 -9.73
C VAL A 111 1.56 -9.45 -8.37
N VAL A 112 2.49 -9.13 -7.49
CA VAL A 112 2.25 -8.44 -6.22
C VAL A 112 2.68 -7.00 -6.36
N GLY A 113 1.76 -6.07 -6.17
CA GLY A 113 2.03 -4.64 -6.30
C GLY A 113 1.71 -3.87 -5.02
N THR A 114 2.60 -2.97 -4.65
CA THR A 114 2.44 -2.08 -3.50
C THR A 114 2.56 -0.63 -3.97
N SER A 115 1.61 0.24 -3.61
CA SER A 115 1.66 1.67 -3.92
C SER A 115 1.92 1.93 -5.43
N ALA A 116 2.98 2.60 -5.84
CA ALA A 116 3.36 2.77 -7.24
C ALA A 116 3.41 1.43 -8.01
N GLY A 117 3.88 0.36 -7.36
CA GLY A 117 3.89 -0.99 -7.92
C GLY A 117 2.50 -1.58 -8.14
N SER A 118 1.48 -1.14 -7.38
CA SER A 118 0.10 -1.56 -7.62
C SER A 118 -0.48 -0.95 -8.89
N TYR A 119 -0.16 0.30 -9.21
CA TYR A 119 -0.53 0.93 -10.49
C TYR A 119 0.13 0.21 -11.68
N MET A 120 1.43 -0.02 -11.58
CA MET A 120 2.15 -0.71 -12.65
C MET A 120 1.65 -2.15 -12.82
N GLY A 121 1.54 -2.90 -11.74
CA GLY A 121 1.04 -4.28 -11.75
C GLY A 121 -0.39 -4.39 -12.29
N SER A 122 -1.28 -3.48 -11.89
CA SER A 122 -2.65 -3.41 -12.41
C SER A 122 -2.67 -3.15 -13.91
N SER A 123 -1.85 -2.22 -14.41
CA SER A 123 -1.77 -1.91 -15.85
C SER A 123 -1.18 -3.07 -16.65
N LEU A 124 -0.11 -3.70 -16.17
CA LEU A 124 0.49 -4.85 -16.84
C LEU A 124 -0.48 -6.03 -16.92
N THR A 125 -1.13 -6.38 -15.81
CA THR A 125 -1.97 -7.58 -15.74
C THR A 125 -3.34 -7.42 -16.40
N SER A 126 -3.79 -6.20 -16.64
CA SER A 126 -5.03 -5.89 -17.38
C SER A 126 -4.79 -5.49 -18.85
N GLY A 127 -3.55 -5.54 -19.34
CA GLY A 127 -3.22 -5.21 -20.74
C GLY A 127 -3.29 -3.71 -21.06
N HIS A 128 -3.11 -2.85 -20.06
CA HIS A 128 -3.20 -1.39 -20.20
C HIS A 128 -1.86 -0.67 -20.03
N PHE A 129 -0.74 -1.39 -20.12
CA PHE A 129 0.59 -0.80 -19.94
C PHE A 129 0.86 0.36 -20.92
N SER A 130 0.51 0.21 -22.20
CA SER A 130 0.69 1.27 -23.18
C SER A 130 -0.07 2.55 -22.83
N ARG A 131 -1.27 2.41 -22.23
CA ARG A 131 -2.05 3.56 -21.74
C ARG A 131 -1.34 4.24 -20.57
N LEU A 132 -0.99 3.49 -19.53
CA LEU A 132 -0.27 4.04 -18.38
C LEU A 132 1.00 4.78 -18.82
N ARG A 133 1.77 4.18 -19.71
CA ARG A 133 2.98 4.79 -20.25
C ARG A 133 2.67 6.14 -20.93
N ASN A 134 1.70 6.17 -21.85
CA ASN A 134 1.34 7.39 -22.59
C ASN A 134 0.87 8.50 -21.65
N GLU A 135 0.09 8.18 -20.60
CA GLU A 135 -0.33 9.14 -19.58
C GLU A 135 0.88 9.66 -18.77
N MET A 136 1.81 8.79 -18.42
CA MET A 136 3.02 9.21 -17.69
C MET A 136 3.96 10.03 -18.57
N ASP A 137 4.12 9.71 -19.85
CA ASP A 137 4.85 10.53 -20.83
C ASP A 137 4.21 11.93 -20.94
N PHE A 138 2.89 11.99 -21.05
CA PHE A 138 2.15 13.27 -21.07
C PHE A 138 2.36 14.07 -19.77
N PHE A 139 2.28 13.45 -18.62
CA PHE A 139 2.53 14.13 -17.35
C PHE A 139 3.99 14.56 -17.18
N GLY A 140 4.94 13.81 -17.74
CA GLY A 140 6.36 14.20 -17.82
C GLY A 140 6.58 15.48 -18.62
N GLU A 141 5.83 15.67 -19.72
CA GLU A 141 5.87 16.90 -20.51
C GLU A 141 5.07 18.05 -19.87
N PHE A 142 4.01 17.73 -19.13
CA PHE A 142 3.12 18.71 -18.50
C PHE A 142 2.97 18.51 -16.99
N PRO A 143 4.06 18.60 -16.21
CA PRO A 143 4.05 18.27 -14.77
C PRO A 143 3.08 19.13 -13.95
N LYS A 144 2.79 20.35 -14.40
CA LYS A 144 1.80 21.23 -13.75
C LYS A 144 0.36 20.70 -13.84
N ILE A 145 0.04 19.90 -14.85
CA ILE A 145 -1.27 19.25 -14.98
C ILE A 145 -1.35 18.13 -13.94
N PHE A 146 -0.33 17.28 -13.88
CA PHE A 146 -0.28 16.22 -12.85
C PHE A 146 -0.37 16.79 -11.43
N ALA A 147 0.36 17.86 -11.13
CA ALA A 147 0.31 18.52 -9.82
C ALA A 147 -1.09 19.00 -9.41
N LYS A 148 -2.00 19.26 -10.36
CA LYS A 148 -3.40 19.59 -10.08
C LYS A 148 -4.28 18.37 -9.82
N LEU A 149 -3.91 17.23 -10.37
CA LEU A 149 -4.62 15.95 -10.18
C LEU A 149 -4.15 15.23 -8.93
N ALA A 150 -2.86 15.35 -8.61
CA ALA A 150 -2.27 14.73 -7.44
C ALA A 150 -2.75 15.41 -6.12
N PRO A 151 -2.95 14.63 -5.05
CA PRO A 151 -3.55 15.14 -3.80
C PRO A 151 -2.61 15.99 -2.92
N LEU A 152 -1.40 16.33 -3.36
CA LEU A 152 -0.26 16.66 -2.50
C LEU A 152 -0.02 18.14 -2.20
N SER A 153 -0.78 19.08 -2.77
CA SER A 153 -0.53 20.50 -2.55
C SER A 153 -1.12 21.00 -1.24
N ASN A 154 -0.25 21.48 -0.34
CA ASN A 154 -0.61 22.17 0.90
C ASN A 154 -1.31 21.31 1.98
N PRO A 155 -0.62 20.34 2.60
CA PRO A 155 -1.19 19.58 3.70
C PRO A 155 -1.57 20.49 4.88
N ASN A 156 -2.75 20.27 5.44
CA ASN A 156 -3.21 20.93 6.65
C ASN A 156 -2.45 20.47 7.90
N ILE A 157 -2.74 21.03 9.07
CA ILE A 157 -2.03 20.70 10.32
C ILE A 157 -2.20 19.24 10.70
N SER A 158 -3.40 18.66 10.55
CA SER A 158 -3.64 17.26 10.90
C SER A 158 -2.92 16.29 9.95
N GLN A 159 -2.87 16.62 8.67
CA GLN A 159 -2.10 15.87 7.68
C GLN A 159 -0.59 15.91 7.95
N LYS A 160 -0.04 17.11 8.25
CA LYS A 160 1.38 17.27 8.64
C LYS A 160 1.72 16.43 9.85
N ARG A 161 0.86 16.43 10.88
CA ARG A 161 1.03 15.59 12.08
C ARG A 161 1.08 14.11 11.75
N ALA A 162 0.16 13.63 10.91
CA ALA A 162 0.16 12.22 10.50
C ALA A 162 1.43 11.85 9.69
N MET A 163 1.89 12.76 8.81
CA MET A 163 3.15 12.59 8.08
C MET A 163 4.36 12.55 9.03
N GLU A 164 4.42 13.40 10.03
CA GLU A 164 5.50 13.41 11.03
C GLU A 164 5.51 12.11 11.86
N ILE A 165 4.34 11.61 12.28
CA ILE A 165 4.22 10.33 12.96
C ILE A 165 4.71 9.19 12.05
N ASN A 166 4.34 9.19 10.77
CA ASN A 166 4.83 8.21 9.80
C ASN A 166 6.36 8.27 9.64
N MET A 167 6.91 9.46 9.49
CA MET A 167 8.37 9.65 9.37
C MET A 167 9.15 9.25 10.63
N ALA A 168 8.53 9.31 11.80
CA ALA A 168 9.13 8.91 13.07
C ALA A 168 9.10 7.39 13.31
N ALA A 169 8.36 6.62 12.51
CA ALA A 169 8.27 5.17 12.66
C ALA A 169 9.64 4.51 12.47
N THR A 170 10.02 3.66 13.41
CA THR A 170 11.34 2.99 13.44
C THR A 170 11.25 1.49 13.16
N ASN A 171 10.05 0.93 13.11
CA ASN A 171 9.80 -0.48 12.83
C ASN A 171 8.42 -0.67 12.17
N GLY A 172 8.13 -1.87 11.70
CA GLY A 172 6.85 -2.22 11.09
C GLY A 172 6.04 -3.20 11.94
N SER A 173 6.16 -3.15 13.28
CA SER A 173 5.35 -3.99 14.17
C SER A 173 3.86 -3.67 14.06
N ILE A 174 3.00 -4.57 14.54
CA ILE A 174 1.56 -4.36 14.55
C ILE A 174 1.20 -3.08 15.30
N GLU A 175 1.81 -2.84 16.44
CA GLU A 175 1.57 -1.66 17.28
C GLU A 175 1.95 -0.37 16.54
N THR A 176 3.09 -0.36 15.86
CA THR A 176 3.51 0.78 15.02
C THR A 176 2.50 1.01 13.89
N ARG A 177 2.08 -0.04 13.20
CA ARG A 177 1.08 0.06 12.13
C ARG A 177 -0.27 0.58 12.62
N GLN A 178 -0.71 0.18 13.81
CA GLN A 178 -1.91 0.71 14.46
C GLN A 178 -1.78 2.19 14.81
N VAL A 179 -0.60 2.64 15.25
CA VAL A 179 -0.34 4.08 15.50
C VAL A 179 -0.40 4.87 14.20
N LEU A 180 0.22 4.37 13.14
CA LEU A 180 0.17 4.98 11.80
C LEU A 180 -1.25 5.03 11.26
N GLY A 181 -2.01 3.94 11.40
CA GLY A 181 -3.41 3.85 10.97
C GLY A 181 -4.30 4.85 11.70
N ARG A 182 -4.16 4.98 13.02
CA ARG A 182 -4.89 5.99 13.80
C ARG A 182 -4.52 7.42 13.40
N ALA A 183 -3.25 7.68 13.11
CA ALA A 183 -2.81 8.98 12.60
C ALA A 183 -3.40 9.28 11.22
N ALA A 184 -3.45 8.28 10.34
CA ALA A 184 -4.07 8.39 9.02
C ALA A 184 -5.57 8.70 9.11
N LEU A 185 -6.30 7.99 9.98
CA LEU A 185 -7.73 8.20 10.23
C LEU A 185 -8.02 9.57 10.83
N ALA A 186 -7.13 10.09 11.69
CA ALA A 186 -7.27 11.40 12.32
C ALA A 186 -6.88 12.57 11.39
N ALA A 187 -6.24 12.29 10.27
CA ALA A 187 -5.88 13.32 9.29
C ALA A 187 -7.10 13.70 8.46
N ASP A 188 -7.38 15.01 8.39
CA ASP A 188 -8.48 15.54 7.55
C ASP A 188 -8.04 15.62 6.09
N ASN A 189 -8.29 14.55 5.35
CA ASN A 189 -7.89 14.39 3.94
C ASN A 189 -9.00 13.77 3.07
N HIS A 190 -10.26 13.93 3.47
CA HIS A 190 -11.45 13.35 2.85
C HIS A 190 -11.61 13.63 1.33
N LEU A 191 -11.00 14.68 0.82
CA LEU A 191 -11.03 15.01 -0.62
C LEU A 191 -10.00 14.24 -1.45
N ASN A 192 -8.99 13.66 -0.81
CA ASN A 192 -7.86 13.04 -1.52
C ASN A 192 -8.17 11.62 -2.00
N GLY A 193 -8.91 10.83 -1.23
CA GLY A 193 -9.29 9.48 -1.60
C GLY A 193 -9.98 9.38 -2.96
N PRO A 194 -11.09 10.10 -3.22
CA PRO A 194 -11.77 10.10 -4.52
C PRO A 194 -10.89 10.56 -5.70
N ARG A 195 -9.97 11.51 -5.46
CA ARG A 195 -9.01 11.96 -6.50
C ARG A 195 -8.04 10.85 -6.87
N VAL A 196 -7.51 10.14 -5.87
CA VAL A 196 -6.57 9.04 -6.10
C VAL A 196 -7.26 7.87 -6.78
N GLU A 197 -8.50 7.57 -6.44
CA GLU A 197 -9.28 6.55 -7.13
C GLU A 197 -9.54 6.92 -8.60
N SER A 198 -9.89 8.18 -8.87
CA SER A 198 -10.05 8.67 -10.24
C SER A 198 -8.74 8.61 -11.02
N LEU A 199 -7.62 8.95 -10.39
CA LEU A 199 -6.30 8.83 -10.99
C LEU A 199 -5.93 7.35 -11.24
N ALA A 200 -6.23 6.46 -10.30
CA ALA A 200 -6.03 5.02 -10.48
C ALA A 200 -6.82 4.49 -11.67
N ALA A 201 -8.09 4.86 -11.81
CA ALA A 201 -8.91 4.48 -12.95
C ALA A 201 -8.36 5.03 -14.28
N LEU A 202 -7.92 6.28 -14.30
CA LEU A 202 -7.27 6.88 -15.47
C LEU A 202 -6.03 6.10 -15.88
N LEU A 203 -5.12 5.84 -14.94
CA LEU A 203 -3.81 5.25 -15.20
C LEU A 203 -3.88 3.74 -15.49
N THR A 204 -4.84 3.02 -14.88
CA THR A 204 -4.98 1.56 -15.04
C THR A 204 -6.03 1.15 -16.08
N GLY A 205 -6.67 2.11 -16.74
CA GLY A 205 -7.56 1.86 -17.88
C GLY A 205 -8.87 1.21 -17.54
N ASP A 206 -9.67 1.84 -16.69
CA ASP A 206 -11.04 1.42 -16.35
C ASP A 206 -11.19 0.05 -15.66
N SER A 207 -10.97 0.04 -14.42
CA SER A 207 -11.27 -1.08 -13.54
C SER A 207 -12.05 -0.61 -12.30
N THR A 208 -12.93 0.39 -12.53
CA THR A 208 -13.74 1.00 -11.46
C THR A 208 -14.88 0.12 -10.99
N THR A 209 -15.28 -0.87 -11.79
CA THR A 209 -16.43 -1.76 -11.49
C THR A 209 -16.03 -3.23 -11.40
N SER A 210 -14.79 -3.61 -11.73
CA SER A 210 -14.39 -5.00 -11.85
C SER A 210 -12.93 -5.25 -11.44
N TRP A 211 -12.59 -6.53 -11.32
CA TRP A 211 -11.24 -7.05 -11.20
C TRP A 211 -10.93 -7.95 -12.40
N PRO A 212 -10.31 -7.45 -13.46
CA PRO A 212 -10.27 -8.12 -14.76
C PRO A 212 -9.29 -9.31 -14.84
N THR A 213 -8.40 -9.48 -13.88
CA THR A 213 -7.30 -10.45 -13.96
C THR A 213 -7.07 -11.20 -12.65
N PRO A 214 -6.89 -12.53 -12.69
CA PRO A 214 -6.51 -13.28 -11.49
C PRO A 214 -5.04 -13.09 -11.09
N LYS A 215 -4.21 -12.53 -11.97
CA LYS A 215 -2.78 -12.39 -11.72
C LYS A 215 -2.43 -11.32 -10.70
N MET A 216 -3.22 -10.24 -10.61
CA MET A 216 -2.90 -9.09 -9.77
C MET A 216 -3.28 -9.29 -8.31
N HIS A 217 -2.35 -8.95 -7.42
CA HIS A 217 -2.54 -8.87 -5.98
C HIS A 217 -2.06 -7.49 -5.51
N THR A 218 -2.95 -6.69 -4.93
CA THR A 218 -2.59 -5.41 -4.30
C THR A 218 -2.44 -5.59 -2.80
N THR A 219 -1.61 -4.79 -2.17
CA THR A 219 -1.33 -4.87 -0.74
C THR A 219 -1.75 -3.59 -0.03
N GLY A 220 -2.17 -3.72 1.21
CA GLY A 220 -2.51 -2.61 2.10
C GLY A 220 -2.24 -2.98 3.55
N VAL A 221 -2.52 -2.05 4.46
CA VAL A 221 -2.48 -2.28 5.90
C VAL A 221 -3.75 -1.73 6.53
N ASP A 222 -4.43 -2.55 7.33
CA ASP A 222 -5.62 -2.13 8.08
C ASP A 222 -5.25 -1.08 9.11
N CYS A 223 -5.94 0.06 9.10
CA CYS A 223 -5.67 1.19 9.98
C CYS A 223 -5.97 0.90 11.46
N TYR A 224 -6.92 0.02 11.75
CA TYR A 224 -7.30 -0.31 13.12
C TYR A 224 -6.50 -1.48 13.68
N THR A 225 -6.43 -2.58 12.92
CA THR A 225 -5.81 -3.82 13.41
C THR A 225 -4.31 -3.87 13.15
N GLY A 226 -3.80 -3.06 12.20
CA GLY A 226 -2.42 -3.14 11.74
C GLY A 226 -2.11 -4.40 10.92
N GLU A 227 -3.11 -5.20 10.56
CA GLU A 227 -2.94 -6.40 9.74
C GLU A 227 -2.56 -6.03 8.31
N ARG A 228 -1.75 -6.86 7.68
CA ARG A 228 -1.52 -6.79 6.25
C ARG A 228 -2.77 -7.23 5.50
N LEU A 229 -3.20 -6.43 4.53
CA LEU A 229 -4.29 -6.74 3.62
C LEU A 229 -3.72 -7.13 2.25
N VAL A 230 -4.29 -8.18 1.65
CA VAL A 230 -3.98 -8.59 0.28
C VAL A 230 -5.29 -8.74 -0.47
N VAL A 231 -5.45 -7.94 -1.52
CA VAL A 231 -6.63 -8.02 -2.38
C VAL A 231 -6.25 -8.76 -3.65
N SER A 232 -6.88 -9.89 -3.87
CA SER A 232 -6.85 -10.71 -5.09
C SER A 232 -8.18 -10.63 -5.83
N GLN A 233 -8.29 -11.24 -7.01
CA GLN A 233 -9.57 -11.31 -7.72
C GLN A 233 -10.69 -11.97 -6.88
N ASP A 234 -10.35 -13.03 -6.13
CA ASP A 234 -11.35 -13.77 -5.35
C ASP A 234 -11.83 -12.97 -4.14
N THR A 235 -10.89 -12.38 -3.37
CA THR A 235 -11.24 -11.53 -2.23
C THR A 235 -11.92 -10.24 -2.69
N ALA A 236 -11.56 -9.71 -3.85
CA ALA A 236 -12.19 -8.55 -4.45
C ALA A 236 -13.66 -8.82 -4.81
N ARG A 237 -13.97 -9.97 -5.42
CA ARG A 237 -15.37 -10.37 -5.72
C ARG A 237 -16.20 -10.52 -4.46
N THR A 238 -15.65 -11.18 -3.44
CA THR A 238 -16.34 -11.39 -2.16
C THR A 238 -16.70 -10.08 -1.48
N ASN A 239 -15.81 -9.08 -1.56
CA ASN A 239 -15.95 -7.81 -0.85
C ASN A 239 -16.39 -6.63 -1.73
N GLY A 240 -16.69 -6.86 -3.01
CA GLY A 240 -17.12 -5.81 -3.95
C GLY A 240 -16.05 -4.74 -4.20
N ILE A 241 -14.77 -5.12 -4.29
CA ILE A 241 -13.63 -4.20 -4.42
C ILE A 241 -13.16 -4.15 -5.88
N PRO A 242 -13.35 -3.04 -6.61
CA PRO A 242 -12.78 -2.87 -7.94
C PRO A 242 -11.24 -2.76 -7.91
N LEU A 243 -10.57 -3.13 -9.00
CA LEU A 243 -9.10 -3.08 -9.08
C LEU A 243 -8.56 -1.64 -8.93
N ALA A 244 -9.18 -0.66 -9.56
CA ALA A 244 -8.78 0.74 -9.41
C ALA A 244 -8.89 1.21 -7.96
N HIS A 245 -9.94 0.80 -7.25
CA HIS A 245 -10.15 1.13 -5.85
C HIS A 245 -9.10 0.49 -4.94
N ALA A 246 -8.78 -0.79 -5.14
CA ALA A 246 -7.72 -1.47 -4.41
C ALA A 246 -6.33 -0.89 -4.71
N THR A 247 -6.09 -0.47 -5.96
CA THR A 247 -4.86 0.22 -6.37
C THR A 247 -4.72 1.56 -5.64
N ALA A 248 -5.80 2.35 -5.57
CA ALA A 248 -5.83 3.59 -4.78
C ALA A 248 -5.59 3.33 -3.29
N ALA A 249 -6.24 2.31 -2.73
CA ALA A 249 -6.06 1.91 -1.33
C ALA A 249 -4.61 1.53 -1.01
N SER A 250 -3.95 0.83 -1.94
CA SER A 250 -2.53 0.44 -1.82
C SER A 250 -1.57 1.62 -1.78
N SER A 251 -1.99 2.82 -2.18
CA SER A 251 -1.20 4.06 -2.17
C SER A 251 -1.69 5.10 -1.16
N SER A 252 -2.54 4.70 -0.22
CA SER A 252 -3.13 5.58 0.79
C SER A 252 -2.13 5.93 1.90
N LEU A 253 -1.13 6.77 1.57
CA LEU A 253 -0.09 7.20 2.49
C LEU A 253 -0.67 8.02 3.66
N PRO A 254 -0.33 7.67 4.92
CA PRO A 254 -0.75 8.41 6.10
C PRO A 254 -0.46 9.91 6.01
N GLY A 255 -1.50 10.73 6.18
CA GLY A 255 -1.42 12.18 6.13
C GLY A 255 -1.39 12.79 4.72
N ILE A 256 -1.15 12.02 3.66
CA ILE A 256 -1.13 12.53 2.29
C ILE A 256 -2.46 12.23 1.59
N ILE A 257 -2.80 10.97 1.45
CA ILE A 257 -3.98 10.53 0.72
C ILE A 257 -5.11 10.19 1.69
N GLY A 258 -4.78 9.65 2.83
CA GLY A 258 -5.72 9.15 3.83
C GLY A 258 -6.17 7.73 3.56
N PRO A 259 -6.79 7.11 4.57
CA PRO A 259 -7.22 5.74 4.45
C PRO A 259 -8.36 5.61 3.45
N THR A 260 -8.31 4.53 2.67
CA THR A 260 -9.34 4.15 1.70
C THR A 260 -10.12 2.96 2.26
N LEU A 261 -11.45 3.03 2.21
CA LEU A 261 -12.32 1.94 2.65
C LEU A 261 -12.33 0.82 1.60
N ILE A 262 -11.84 -0.38 1.93
CA ILE A 262 -11.89 -1.58 1.09
C ILE A 262 -12.73 -2.66 1.78
N GLY A 263 -13.82 -3.07 1.17
CA GLY A 263 -14.82 -3.88 1.84
C GLY A 263 -15.36 -3.12 3.07
N GLN A 264 -15.03 -3.61 4.27
CA GLN A 264 -15.38 -2.95 5.53
C GLN A 264 -14.16 -2.46 6.32
N ARG A 265 -12.96 -2.47 5.71
CA ARG A 265 -11.69 -2.09 6.34
C ARG A 265 -11.18 -0.77 5.82
N TYR A 266 -10.65 0.08 6.69
CA TYR A 266 -9.88 1.24 6.29
C TYR A 266 -8.42 0.85 6.04
N SER A 267 -8.02 0.88 4.78
CA SER A 267 -6.65 0.56 4.35
C SER A 267 -5.78 1.80 4.24
N MET A 268 -4.56 1.71 4.73
CA MET A 268 -3.46 2.60 4.37
C MET A 268 -2.48 1.88 3.44
N ASP A 269 -1.51 2.63 2.91
CA ASP A 269 -0.48 2.15 1.96
C ASP A 269 0.19 0.86 2.45
N GLY A 270 0.32 -0.13 1.56
CA GLY A 270 0.95 -1.40 1.85
C GLY A 270 2.41 -1.29 2.26
N GLY A 271 3.10 -0.23 1.85
CA GLY A 271 4.48 0.06 2.26
C GLY A 271 4.64 0.38 3.75
N MET A 272 3.55 0.60 4.49
CA MET A 272 3.57 0.80 5.94
C MET A 272 3.78 -0.50 6.74
N CYS A 273 4.25 -1.54 6.11
CA CYS A 273 4.43 -2.87 6.67
C CYS A 273 5.90 -3.17 6.99
N SER A 274 6.16 -4.19 7.81
CA SER A 274 7.53 -4.69 8.10
C SER A 274 8.19 -5.38 6.90
N THR A 275 7.43 -5.70 5.88
CA THR A 275 7.90 -6.21 4.59
C THR A 275 7.31 -5.33 3.48
N PRO A 276 7.90 -4.17 3.19
CA PRO A 276 7.28 -3.11 2.39
C PRO A 276 7.03 -3.49 0.92
N ALA A 277 7.70 -4.52 0.41
CA ALA A 277 7.44 -5.08 -0.92
C ALA A 277 6.68 -6.41 -0.87
N HIS A 278 6.39 -6.95 0.31
CA HIS A 278 5.61 -8.17 0.51
C HIS A 278 6.12 -9.40 -0.28
N VAL A 279 7.44 -9.55 -0.37
CA VAL A 279 8.09 -10.62 -1.15
C VAL A 279 7.76 -12.02 -0.64
N ASP A 280 7.39 -12.16 0.62
CA ASP A 280 6.95 -13.44 1.19
C ASP A 280 5.70 -14.02 0.49
N LEU A 281 4.90 -13.17 -0.17
CA LEU A 281 3.72 -13.62 -0.92
C LEU A 281 4.08 -14.46 -2.16
N VAL A 282 5.31 -14.34 -2.68
CA VAL A 282 5.78 -15.12 -3.83
C VAL A 282 6.65 -16.31 -3.43
N ALA A 283 6.83 -16.58 -2.13
CA ALA A 283 7.58 -17.71 -1.63
C ALA A 283 6.95 -19.05 -2.07
N GLY A 284 7.76 -19.97 -2.63
CA GLY A 284 7.32 -21.24 -3.18
C GLY A 284 6.98 -21.22 -4.67
N SER A 285 7.09 -20.06 -5.36
CA SER A 285 7.20 -20.04 -6.82
C SER A 285 8.57 -20.53 -7.26
N LYS A 286 8.73 -20.92 -8.53
CA LYS A 286 10.05 -21.33 -9.01
C LYS A 286 10.98 -20.13 -9.16
N ARG A 287 10.49 -19.03 -9.69
CA ARG A 287 11.26 -17.80 -9.98
C ARG A 287 10.46 -16.56 -9.63
N ALA A 288 11.08 -15.62 -8.93
CA ALA A 288 10.51 -14.34 -8.58
C ALA A 288 11.42 -13.20 -9.05
N LEU A 289 10.92 -12.34 -9.93
CA LEU A 289 11.53 -11.05 -10.22
C LEU A 289 11.00 -10.03 -9.23
N VAL A 290 11.88 -9.47 -8.42
CA VAL A 290 11.56 -8.48 -7.39
C VAL A 290 12.17 -7.14 -7.80
N ILE A 291 11.37 -6.11 -7.90
CA ILE A 291 11.83 -4.76 -8.26
C ILE A 291 11.40 -3.80 -7.16
N THR A 292 12.39 -3.15 -6.52
CA THR A 292 12.16 -2.21 -5.42
C THR A 292 12.90 -0.89 -5.66
N LEU A 293 12.38 0.20 -5.09
CA LEU A 293 13.02 1.50 -5.17
C LEU A 293 14.34 1.52 -4.43
N THR A 294 14.36 0.95 -3.24
CA THR A 294 15.56 0.89 -2.36
C THR A 294 15.76 -0.52 -1.82
N ASP A 295 16.94 -0.75 -1.27
CA ASP A 295 17.29 -1.98 -0.54
C ASP A 295 16.70 -2.04 0.90
N GLY A 296 15.94 -1.03 1.31
CA GLY A 296 15.42 -0.90 2.67
C GLY A 296 16.42 -0.37 3.70
N VAL A 297 17.66 -0.06 3.29
CA VAL A 297 18.72 0.43 4.18
C VAL A 297 19.00 1.92 3.95
N THR A 298 18.88 2.38 2.71
CA THR A 298 19.25 3.74 2.32
C THR A 298 18.07 4.58 1.86
N GLY A 299 17.78 5.65 2.56
CA GLY A 299 17.43 6.94 1.99
C GLY A 299 15.98 7.30 1.73
N ALA A 300 14.98 6.43 1.69
CA ALA A 300 13.61 6.86 1.42
C ALA A 300 12.74 6.94 2.69
N ILE A 301 11.71 7.78 2.66
CA ILE A 301 10.76 8.01 3.77
C ILE A 301 10.16 6.71 4.31
N LEU A 302 9.98 5.70 3.46
CA LEU A 302 9.40 4.40 3.78
C LEU A 302 10.42 3.34 4.22
N THR A 303 11.70 3.67 4.37
CA THR A 303 12.80 2.72 4.54
C THR A 303 13.43 2.70 5.93
N LYS A 304 12.91 3.47 6.86
CA LYS A 304 13.33 3.38 8.28
C LYS A 304 12.80 2.13 8.99
N ILE A 305 12.17 1.21 8.27
CA ILE A 305 11.67 -0.05 8.81
C ILE A 305 12.84 -1.04 8.83
N PRO A 306 13.26 -1.53 10.00
CA PRO A 306 14.45 -2.35 10.15
C PRO A 306 14.23 -3.82 9.77
N HIS A 307 13.72 -4.08 8.60
CA HIS A 307 13.87 -5.37 7.94
C HIS A 307 14.50 -5.13 6.58
N PRO A 308 15.82 -5.32 6.46
CA PRO A 308 16.50 -5.15 5.20
C PRO A 308 15.84 -6.08 4.18
N MET A 309 15.49 -5.54 3.03
CA MET A 309 14.95 -6.33 1.91
C MET A 309 15.80 -7.58 1.64
N ALA A 310 17.13 -7.47 1.83
CA ALA A 310 18.04 -8.59 1.72
C ALA A 310 17.68 -9.78 2.64
N GLN A 311 17.16 -9.55 3.84
CA GLN A 311 16.69 -10.65 4.69
C GLN A 311 15.39 -11.25 4.16
N ASN A 312 14.44 -10.42 3.74
CA ASN A 312 13.19 -10.89 3.14
C ASN A 312 13.45 -11.72 1.87
N ILE A 313 14.43 -11.32 1.04
CA ILE A 313 14.85 -12.10 -0.14
C ILE A 313 15.41 -13.47 0.28
N LYS A 314 16.34 -13.52 1.25
CA LYS A 314 16.89 -14.79 1.77
C LYS A 314 15.82 -15.73 2.33
N ASP A 315 14.83 -15.17 3.01
CA ASP A 315 13.71 -15.95 3.56
C ASP A 315 12.85 -16.56 2.44
N VAL A 316 12.65 -15.85 1.33
CA VAL A 316 11.98 -16.38 0.14
C VAL A 316 12.83 -17.45 -0.55
N GLU A 317 14.14 -17.21 -0.71
CA GLU A 317 15.08 -18.18 -1.30
C GLU A 317 15.16 -19.47 -0.48
N ALA A 318 15.06 -19.38 0.86
CA ALA A 318 15.02 -20.53 1.74
C ALA A 318 13.81 -21.45 1.52
N THR A 319 12.77 -20.97 0.83
CA THR A 319 11.61 -21.80 0.41
C THR A 319 11.81 -22.53 -0.93
N GLY A 320 12.97 -22.36 -1.57
CA GLY A 320 13.29 -22.94 -2.88
C GLY A 320 13.00 -22.02 -4.07
N THR A 321 12.49 -20.83 -3.84
CA THR A 321 12.27 -19.82 -4.89
C THR A 321 13.59 -19.19 -5.32
N LYS A 322 13.89 -19.20 -6.62
CA LYS A 322 14.99 -18.38 -7.16
C LYS A 322 14.54 -16.94 -7.24
N VAL A 323 15.36 -16.00 -6.76
CA VAL A 323 15.02 -14.58 -6.77
C VAL A 323 16.05 -13.78 -7.60
N LYS A 324 15.55 -12.98 -8.57
CA LYS A 324 16.31 -11.87 -9.13
C LYS A 324 15.76 -10.59 -8.54
N TRP A 325 16.60 -9.89 -7.77
CA TRP A 325 16.24 -8.65 -7.12
C TRP A 325 16.94 -7.47 -7.79
N ILE A 326 16.14 -6.51 -8.25
CA ILE A 326 16.59 -5.27 -8.87
C ILE A 326 16.22 -4.11 -7.94
N VAL A 327 17.23 -3.33 -7.57
CA VAL A 327 17.07 -2.07 -6.85
C VAL A 327 17.18 -0.94 -7.84
N ALA A 328 16.11 -0.17 -8.03
CA ALA A 328 16.11 0.96 -8.96
C ALA A 328 17.08 2.06 -8.52
N GLY A 329 17.12 2.33 -7.22
CA GLY A 329 17.86 3.44 -6.64
C GLY A 329 17.14 4.78 -6.82
N THR A 330 17.49 5.73 -5.96
CA THR A 330 17.00 7.12 -6.04
C THR A 330 18.18 8.06 -6.07
N PRO A 331 18.32 8.90 -7.10
CA PRO A 331 19.38 9.91 -7.11
C PRO A 331 19.27 10.83 -5.87
N PRO A 332 20.40 11.31 -5.32
CA PRO A 332 20.39 12.21 -4.18
C PRO A 332 19.55 13.47 -4.44
N GLY A 333 18.74 13.87 -3.47
CA GLY A 333 17.94 15.10 -3.54
C GLY A 333 16.64 14.99 -4.33
N ILE A 334 16.31 13.84 -4.90
CA ILE A 334 15.04 13.60 -5.61
C ILE A 334 13.89 13.51 -4.61
N SER A 335 12.79 14.19 -4.92
CA SER A 335 11.51 14.02 -4.25
C SER A 335 10.66 13.01 -5.00
N LEU A 336 10.23 11.95 -4.32
CA LEU A 336 9.43 10.86 -4.91
C LEU A 336 8.04 11.29 -5.38
N THR A 337 7.59 12.46 -4.93
CA THR A 337 6.27 13.04 -5.19
C THR A 337 6.34 14.37 -5.93
N ASN A 338 7.46 14.68 -6.56
CA ASN A 338 7.62 15.89 -7.38
C ASN A 338 7.32 15.57 -8.85
N PRO A 339 6.24 16.13 -9.44
CA PRO A 339 5.90 15.88 -10.84
C PRO A 339 7.00 16.23 -11.86
N ASN A 340 7.92 17.15 -11.53
CA ASN A 340 9.03 17.47 -12.40
C ASN A 340 10.05 16.33 -12.55
N GLU A 341 10.01 15.35 -11.65
CA GLU A 341 10.88 14.17 -11.68
C GLU A 341 10.32 13.04 -12.58
N ILE A 342 9.10 13.16 -13.09
CA ILE A 342 8.46 12.12 -13.92
C ILE A 342 9.29 11.84 -15.17
N LYS A 343 9.60 12.86 -15.97
CA LYS A 343 10.36 12.70 -17.23
C LYS A 343 11.77 12.14 -17.00
N PRO A 344 12.58 12.67 -16.07
CA PRO A 344 13.87 12.06 -15.74
C PRO A 344 13.77 10.62 -15.25
N ALA A 345 12.74 10.28 -14.48
CA ALA A 345 12.53 8.92 -13.97
C ALA A 345 12.21 7.92 -15.09
N ILE A 346 11.36 8.29 -16.07
CA ILE A 346 11.09 7.47 -17.25
C ILE A 346 12.40 7.15 -17.98
N GLN A 347 13.23 8.17 -18.24
CA GLN A 347 14.50 7.97 -18.91
C GLN A 347 15.44 7.06 -18.10
N ALA A 348 15.55 7.27 -16.80
CA ALA A 348 16.38 6.45 -15.92
C ALA A 348 15.93 4.97 -15.91
N GLY A 349 14.61 4.72 -15.88
CA GLY A 349 14.06 3.37 -15.97
C GLY A 349 14.37 2.70 -17.32
N TYR A 350 14.22 3.44 -18.41
CA TYR A 350 14.53 2.95 -19.76
C TYR A 350 16.01 2.57 -19.92
N GLU A 351 16.92 3.42 -19.46
CA GLU A 351 18.35 3.09 -19.50
C GLU A 351 18.70 1.89 -18.60
N ARG A 352 18.03 1.78 -17.45
CA ARG A 352 18.23 0.61 -16.59
C ARG A 352 17.78 -0.68 -17.25
N ALA A 353 16.68 -0.68 -18.00
CA ALA A 353 16.19 -1.87 -18.70
C ALA A 353 17.24 -2.42 -19.68
N LYS A 354 17.98 -1.55 -20.39
CA LYS A 354 19.03 -1.97 -21.32
C LYS A 354 20.14 -2.75 -20.65
N THR A 355 20.42 -2.46 -19.39
CA THR A 355 21.46 -3.16 -18.63
C THR A 355 20.97 -4.46 -17.98
N GLU A 356 19.66 -4.61 -17.75
CA GLU A 356 19.08 -5.76 -17.04
C GLU A 356 18.44 -6.80 -17.95
N VAL A 357 18.12 -6.43 -19.19
CA VAL A 357 17.25 -7.24 -20.06
C VAL A 357 17.78 -8.63 -20.35
N ASP A 358 19.08 -8.79 -20.61
CA ASP A 358 19.67 -10.09 -20.93
C ASP A 358 19.67 -11.03 -19.73
N GLU A 359 19.98 -10.50 -18.55
CA GLU A 359 19.90 -11.28 -17.30
C GLU A 359 18.46 -11.66 -16.96
N ILE A 360 17.48 -10.77 -17.20
CA ILE A 360 16.06 -11.10 -16.98
C ILE A 360 15.60 -12.17 -17.95
N LYS A 361 15.98 -12.10 -19.23
CA LYS A 361 15.69 -13.14 -20.21
C LYS A 361 16.24 -14.48 -19.79
N GLN A 362 17.51 -14.53 -19.38
CA GLN A 362 18.16 -15.76 -18.91
C GLN A 362 17.50 -16.27 -17.62
N PHE A 363 17.15 -15.40 -16.71
CA PHE A 363 16.50 -15.75 -15.45
C PHE A 363 15.11 -16.35 -15.66
N TRP A 364 14.35 -15.87 -16.67
CA TRP A 364 12.98 -16.31 -16.94
C TRP A 364 12.88 -17.36 -18.07
N ALA A 365 13.99 -17.70 -18.72
CA ALA A 365 14.05 -18.85 -19.60
C ALA A 365 13.98 -20.16 -18.81
#